data_c3a27462861070c43f24bb54e1474dda
#
_entry.id   c3a27462861070c43f24bb54e1474dda
#
_cell.length_a   1.000
_cell.length_b   1.000
_cell.length_c   1.000
_cell.angle_alpha   90.00
_cell.angle_beta   90.00
_cell.angle_gamma   90.00
#
_symmetry.space_group_name_H-M   'P 1'
#
loop_
_entity.id
_entity.type
_entity.pdbx_description
1 polymer ?
#
loop_
_entity_poly.entity_id
_entity_poly.type
_entity_poly.pdbx_seq_one_letter_code
_entity_poly.pdbx_strand_id
1 'polypeptide(L)'
;MFWVFILVCLMLLWTVVQRGSSMGKAQEIGYSDLLDKIEGGQVNDATIQGDEVHGHLKGAKDEFHSNISSSLVDSLAKELRASKVSTSIKPPQNSILIPLLINIGPFVLLGAIWFFMLRQMQSGGNKALSFGKSRARLLSMQQKKVTFKDVAGVDEAKEELKEIIEYLREPQKFQKLGGRIPKGVLLVGPPGTGKTLLARAVAGEANVPFFSISGSDFVEMFVGVGASRVRDLFEQGKKNAPCIIFIDEIDAVGRHRGAGLGGGHDEREQTLNQLLVEMDGFESNDGVILVAATNRPDVLDPALLRPGRFDRRVVVGLPDVRGREEILRVHVKKVPVSDDTNLNVLARGTPGFSGADLANMVNEAALSAARMNRKQVTMYDFELAKDKVLMGAERKSMLLTEEEKKVTAYHEAGHALVSFMREHSDPIHKVTIIPRGMALGVTVFLPGDRHNYTREYLEANLAIAYGGRVAEEIFLNQMSTGAGSDIESATDLARRMVCEYGMSRLGPLTFGKKEEQIFLGREIAQHRDFSEETARQIDLEVRRLIDEAYQSAHSIVESHADAMHRIGAALLERETIDAEEVRMLIEGQELPPMRSVLASPSDTGSGGVQQVLKPEARGGPSFPEGSPSPA
;
A
#
# COMPACT_ATOMS: atom_id res chain seq x y z
N MET A 1 5.09 -10.32 -36.61
CA MET A 1 4.76 -11.14 -37.78
C MET A 1 3.87 -10.44 -38.80
N PHE A 2 2.80 -9.72 -38.46
CA PHE A 2 1.88 -9.04 -39.40
C PHE A 2 2.60 -8.05 -40.35
N TRP A 3 3.44 -7.18 -39.84
CA TRP A 3 4.21 -6.22 -40.64
C TRP A 3 5.22 -6.87 -41.59
N VAL A 4 5.79 -8.01 -41.18
CA VAL A 4 6.70 -8.80 -42.03
C VAL A 4 5.94 -9.41 -43.21
N PHE A 5 4.71 -9.90 -42.98
CA PHE A 5 3.85 -10.43 -44.04
C PHE A 5 3.43 -9.35 -45.03
N ILE A 6 3.04 -8.15 -44.58
CA ILE A 6 2.72 -7.01 -45.46
C ILE A 6 3.94 -6.62 -46.29
N LEU A 7 5.13 -6.59 -45.67
CA LEU A 7 6.38 -6.24 -46.35
C LEU A 7 6.74 -7.26 -47.45
N VAL A 8 6.55 -8.55 -47.16
CA VAL A 8 6.74 -9.63 -48.15
C VAL A 8 5.72 -9.54 -49.26
N CYS A 9 4.44 -9.26 -49.00
CA CYS A 9 3.42 -9.06 -50.03
C CYS A 9 3.71 -7.85 -50.89
N LEU A 10 4.12 -6.72 -50.32
CA LEU A 10 4.54 -5.53 -51.04
C LEU A 10 5.79 -5.79 -51.89
N MET A 11 6.74 -6.58 -51.40
CA MET A 11 7.95 -6.96 -52.12
C MET A 11 7.62 -7.89 -53.32
N LEU A 12 6.70 -8.82 -53.15
CA LEU A 12 6.19 -9.68 -54.21
C LEU A 12 5.42 -8.88 -55.26
N LEU A 13 4.58 -7.94 -54.84
CA LEU A 13 3.85 -7.05 -55.75
C LEU A 13 4.81 -6.14 -56.54
N TRP A 14 5.86 -5.64 -55.89
CA TRP A 14 6.92 -4.87 -56.51
C TRP A 14 7.69 -5.68 -57.56
N THR A 15 8.04 -6.94 -57.27
CA THR A 15 8.74 -7.81 -58.22
C THR A 15 7.89 -8.18 -59.45
N VAL A 16 6.55 -8.33 -59.29
CA VAL A 16 5.63 -8.57 -60.40
C VAL A 16 5.49 -7.34 -61.27
N VAL A 17 5.39 -6.14 -60.70
CA VAL A 17 5.33 -4.87 -61.44
C VAL A 17 6.65 -4.61 -62.17
N GLN A 18 7.80 -4.88 -61.59
CA GLN A 18 9.09 -4.72 -62.25
C GLN A 18 9.30 -5.69 -63.41
N ARG A 19 8.84 -6.93 -63.32
CA ARG A 19 8.92 -7.90 -64.41
C ARG A 19 8.02 -7.54 -65.60
N GLY A 20 6.91 -6.83 -65.38
CA GLY A 20 6.06 -6.29 -66.43
C GLY A 20 6.69 -5.12 -67.20
N SER A 21 7.71 -4.46 -66.65
CA SER A 21 8.35 -3.27 -67.24
C SER A 21 9.65 -3.53 -67.99
N SER A 22 10.13 -4.79 -68.04
CA SER A 22 11.43 -5.14 -68.67
C SER A 22 11.29 -5.74 -70.07
N MET A 23 10.16 -5.53 -70.80
CA MET A 23 10.14 -5.71 -72.24
C MET A 23 11.00 -4.60 -72.84
N GLY A 24 12.15 -5.00 -73.43
CA GLY A 24 13.11 -4.11 -74.05
C GLY A 24 12.41 -3.19 -75.05
N LYS A 25 13.00 -2.06 -75.32
CA LYS A 25 12.56 -1.08 -76.32
C LYS A 25 12.63 -1.70 -77.73
N ALA A 26 11.71 -2.65 -78.05
CA ALA A 26 11.51 -3.09 -79.41
C ALA A 26 10.84 -1.90 -80.20
N GLN A 27 11.39 -1.54 -81.33
CA GLN A 27 10.82 -0.52 -82.14
C GLN A 27 9.53 -1.04 -82.83
N GLU A 28 8.39 -0.46 -82.48
CA GLU A 28 7.13 -0.82 -83.16
C GLU A 28 7.14 -0.31 -84.60
N ILE A 29 6.94 -1.22 -85.54
CA ILE A 29 6.94 -0.94 -86.95
C ILE A 29 5.58 -1.34 -87.50
N GLY A 30 4.96 -0.43 -88.29
CA GLY A 30 3.69 -0.73 -88.94
C GLY A 30 3.82 -1.84 -90.03
N TYR A 31 2.72 -2.56 -90.29
CA TYR A 31 2.72 -3.69 -91.22
C TYR A 31 3.22 -3.31 -92.62
N SER A 32 2.82 -2.16 -93.13
CA SER A 32 3.27 -1.64 -94.45
C SER A 32 4.77 -1.38 -94.47
N ASP A 33 5.30 -0.69 -93.42
CA ASP A 33 6.74 -0.40 -93.30
C ASP A 33 7.57 -1.67 -93.14
N LEU A 34 6.98 -2.72 -92.53
CA LEU A 34 7.59 -4.02 -92.40
C LEU A 34 7.73 -4.71 -93.73
N LEU A 35 6.68 -4.65 -94.61
CA LEU A 35 6.73 -5.18 -95.98
C LEU A 35 7.80 -4.46 -96.84
N ASP A 36 7.85 -3.15 -96.81
CA ASP A 36 8.84 -2.35 -97.55
C ASP A 36 10.29 -2.74 -97.10
N LYS A 37 10.51 -2.99 -95.79
CA LYS A 37 11.80 -3.42 -95.27
C LYS A 37 12.14 -4.85 -95.64
N ILE A 38 11.13 -5.75 -95.77
CA ILE A 38 11.31 -7.14 -96.23
C ILE A 38 11.70 -7.12 -97.72
N GLU A 39 10.99 -6.39 -98.56
CA GLU A 39 11.31 -6.25 -99.95
C GLU A 39 12.69 -5.58 -100.20
N GLY A 40 13.00 -4.57 -99.38
CA GLY A 40 14.32 -3.93 -99.42
C GLY A 40 15.46 -4.79 -98.85
N GLY A 41 15.21 -6.04 -98.39
CA GLY A 41 16.20 -6.95 -97.88
C GLY A 41 16.87 -6.53 -96.57
N GLN A 42 16.21 -5.64 -95.82
CA GLN A 42 16.74 -5.08 -94.55
C GLN A 42 16.45 -5.93 -93.28
N VAL A 43 15.56 -6.96 -93.44
CA VAL A 43 15.25 -7.84 -92.31
C VAL A 43 16.22 -9.00 -92.27
N ASN A 44 16.76 -9.31 -91.12
CA ASN A 44 17.71 -10.40 -90.90
C ASN A 44 17.00 -11.70 -90.51
N ASP A 45 16.11 -11.63 -89.48
CA ASP A 45 15.32 -12.73 -89.05
C ASP A 45 13.94 -12.24 -88.56
N ALA A 46 12.94 -13.14 -88.62
CA ALA A 46 11.59 -12.86 -88.16
C ALA A 46 10.99 -14.04 -87.47
N THR A 47 10.40 -13.84 -86.28
CA THR A 47 9.69 -14.88 -85.50
C THR A 47 8.22 -14.45 -85.44
N ILE A 48 7.34 -15.27 -85.92
CA ILE A 48 5.88 -15.04 -85.87
C ILE A 48 5.33 -15.81 -84.65
N GLN A 49 4.66 -15.12 -83.71
CA GLN A 49 4.07 -15.69 -82.53
C GLN A 49 2.63 -15.22 -82.32
N GLY A 50 1.66 -15.99 -82.83
CA GLY A 50 0.27 -15.57 -82.84
C GLY A 50 0.10 -14.37 -83.80
N ASP A 51 -0.41 -13.25 -83.32
CA ASP A 51 -0.67 -11.99 -84.10
C ASP A 51 0.52 -10.99 -84.01
N GLU A 52 1.67 -11.41 -83.44
CA GLU A 52 2.86 -10.57 -83.29
C GLU A 52 4.04 -11.14 -84.08
N VAL A 53 4.79 -10.25 -84.72
CA VAL A 53 6.05 -10.56 -85.39
C VAL A 53 7.18 -9.80 -84.77
N HIS A 54 8.18 -10.55 -84.33
CA HIS A 54 9.39 -10.01 -83.76
C HIS A 54 10.60 -10.36 -84.65
N GLY A 55 11.54 -9.48 -84.79
CA GLY A 55 12.74 -9.78 -85.58
C GLY A 55 13.80 -8.72 -85.45
N HIS A 56 14.92 -8.90 -86.16
CA HIS A 56 16.06 -7.98 -86.18
C HIS A 56 16.26 -7.42 -87.57
N LEU A 57 16.54 -6.11 -87.72
CA LEU A 57 16.93 -5.45 -88.96
C LEU A 57 18.47 -5.58 -89.11
N LYS A 58 18.92 -5.70 -90.37
CA LYS A 58 20.34 -5.74 -90.75
C LYS A 58 21.00 -4.41 -90.40
N GLY A 59 21.92 -4.44 -89.41
CA GLY A 59 22.66 -3.24 -89.01
C GLY A 59 22.10 -2.50 -87.79
N ALA A 60 20.92 -2.86 -87.31
CA ALA A 60 20.36 -2.38 -86.07
C ALA A 60 20.53 -3.41 -84.90
N LYS A 61 20.83 -2.95 -83.70
CA LYS A 61 20.90 -3.82 -82.50
C LYS A 61 19.58 -4.04 -81.78
N ASP A 62 18.57 -3.23 -82.20
CA ASP A 62 17.27 -3.22 -81.51
C ASP A 62 16.31 -4.19 -82.26
N GLU A 63 15.54 -4.93 -81.46
CA GLU A 63 14.50 -5.83 -81.95
C GLU A 63 13.31 -4.97 -82.44
N PHE A 64 12.71 -5.36 -83.55
CA PHE A 64 11.45 -4.75 -84.00
C PHE A 64 10.28 -5.65 -83.62
N HIS A 65 9.14 -5.04 -83.40
CA HIS A 65 7.88 -5.70 -83.17
C HIS A 65 6.79 -5.11 -84.01
N SER A 66 5.97 -5.98 -84.59
CA SER A 66 4.84 -5.59 -85.46
C SER A 66 3.62 -6.43 -85.19
N ASN A 67 2.46 -5.77 -85.00
CA ASN A 67 1.19 -6.48 -84.80
C ASN A 67 0.53 -6.74 -86.18
N ILE A 68 0.13 -7.98 -86.40
CA ILE A 68 -0.44 -8.41 -87.66
C ILE A 68 -1.72 -9.20 -87.35
N SER A 69 -2.75 -9.00 -88.25
CA SER A 69 -3.94 -9.82 -88.11
C SER A 69 -3.65 -11.26 -88.55
N SER A 70 -4.18 -12.22 -87.77
CA SER A 70 -4.01 -13.68 -88.05
C SER A 70 -4.33 -14.08 -89.50
N SER A 71 -5.20 -13.28 -90.21
CA SER A 71 -5.54 -13.47 -91.64
C SER A 71 -4.40 -13.13 -92.61
N LEU A 72 -3.40 -12.34 -92.17
CA LEU A 72 -2.28 -11.89 -93.02
C LEU A 72 -0.98 -12.64 -92.72
N VAL A 73 -0.95 -13.52 -91.72
CA VAL A 73 0.23 -14.27 -91.32
C VAL A 73 0.74 -15.17 -92.40
N ASP A 74 -0.16 -15.84 -93.15
CA ASP A 74 0.22 -16.74 -94.27
C ASP A 74 0.80 -15.99 -95.43
N SER A 75 0.29 -14.78 -95.76
CA SER A 75 0.84 -13.95 -96.81
C SER A 75 2.22 -13.41 -96.49
N LEU A 76 2.39 -12.91 -95.25
CA LEU A 76 3.69 -12.45 -94.73
C LEU A 76 4.73 -13.58 -94.69
N ALA A 77 4.35 -14.78 -94.32
CA ALA A 77 5.25 -15.93 -94.26
C ALA A 77 5.74 -16.34 -95.66
N LYS A 78 4.92 -16.12 -96.72
CA LYS A 78 5.31 -16.31 -98.14
C LYS A 78 6.29 -15.25 -98.62
N GLU A 79 6.08 -13.98 -98.28
CA GLU A 79 6.95 -12.86 -98.64
C GLU A 79 8.32 -12.95 -97.90
N LEU A 80 8.33 -13.27 -96.65
CA LEU A 80 9.56 -13.52 -95.89
C LEU A 80 10.39 -14.65 -96.50
N ARG A 81 9.72 -15.75 -96.94
CA ARG A 81 10.39 -16.85 -97.65
C ARG A 81 10.92 -16.42 -99.03
N ALA A 82 10.16 -15.62 -99.77
CA ALA A 82 10.58 -15.14 -101.09
C ALA A 82 11.85 -14.27 -100.94
N SER A 83 11.93 -13.48 -99.90
CA SER A 83 13.08 -12.61 -99.59
C SER A 83 14.22 -13.29 -98.87
N LYS A 84 14.17 -14.65 -98.71
CA LYS A 84 15.19 -15.48 -98.03
C LYS A 84 15.50 -15.08 -96.59
N VAL A 85 14.53 -14.56 -95.80
CA VAL A 85 14.67 -14.20 -94.41
C VAL A 85 14.47 -15.43 -93.54
N SER A 86 15.30 -15.63 -92.53
CA SER A 86 15.15 -16.74 -91.55
C SER A 86 13.86 -16.56 -90.80
N THR A 87 12.90 -17.48 -90.96
CA THR A 87 11.57 -17.34 -90.35
C THR A 87 11.30 -18.47 -89.43
N SER A 88 10.87 -18.15 -88.15
CA SER A 88 10.41 -19.10 -87.16
C SER A 88 8.96 -18.86 -86.76
N ILE A 89 8.13 -19.90 -86.66
CA ILE A 89 6.73 -19.77 -86.25
C ILE A 89 6.62 -20.50 -84.89
N LYS A 90 6.19 -19.76 -83.84
CA LYS A 90 5.98 -20.30 -82.51
C LYS A 90 4.50 -20.23 -82.11
N PRO A 91 3.95 -21.24 -81.46
CA PRO A 91 2.57 -21.15 -81.00
C PRO A 91 2.42 -20.04 -79.93
N PRO A 92 1.22 -19.41 -79.83
CA PRO A 92 0.94 -18.40 -78.82
C PRO A 92 1.08 -18.97 -77.40
N GLN A 93 1.81 -18.29 -76.50
CA GLN A 93 1.93 -18.68 -75.09
C GLN A 93 0.70 -18.18 -74.31
N ASN A 94 -0.36 -18.95 -74.25
CA ASN A 94 -1.52 -18.69 -73.41
C ASN A 94 -1.24 -19.17 -71.97
N SER A 95 -0.49 -18.41 -71.18
CA SER A 95 -0.37 -18.67 -69.75
C SER A 95 -1.62 -18.15 -69.02
N ILE A 96 -2.60 -18.99 -68.75
CA ILE A 96 -3.83 -18.67 -68.02
C ILE A 96 -3.55 -18.31 -66.55
N LEU A 97 -2.42 -18.74 -65.99
CA LEU A 97 -2.08 -18.57 -64.59
C LEU A 97 -1.83 -17.11 -64.21
N ILE A 98 -1.19 -16.33 -65.10
CA ILE A 98 -0.85 -14.92 -64.77
C ILE A 98 -2.09 -14.01 -64.69
N PRO A 99 -3.02 -14.04 -65.68
CA PRO A 99 -4.27 -13.27 -65.57
C PRO A 99 -5.16 -13.72 -64.40
N LEU A 100 -5.20 -15.04 -64.13
CA LEU A 100 -5.94 -15.59 -62.98
C LEU A 100 -5.40 -15.06 -61.66
N LEU A 101 -4.08 -15.03 -61.48
CA LEU A 101 -3.42 -14.58 -60.29
C LEU A 101 -3.58 -13.05 -60.08
N ILE A 102 -3.57 -12.27 -61.15
CA ILE A 102 -3.80 -10.83 -61.11
C ILE A 102 -5.26 -10.50 -60.75
N ASN A 103 -6.23 -11.26 -61.25
CA ASN A 103 -7.65 -10.99 -60.99
C ASN A 103 -8.15 -11.55 -59.65
N ILE A 104 -7.69 -12.71 -59.22
CA ILE A 104 -8.14 -13.36 -57.96
C ILE A 104 -7.25 -13.00 -56.78
N GLY A 105 -5.98 -12.72 -57.01
CA GLY A 105 -5.00 -12.41 -55.95
C GLY A 105 -5.45 -11.31 -54.94
N PRO A 106 -5.98 -10.16 -55.39
CA PRO A 106 -6.49 -9.13 -54.50
C PRO A 106 -7.64 -9.59 -53.61
N PHE A 107 -8.55 -10.42 -54.12
CA PHE A 107 -9.68 -10.93 -53.34
C PHE A 107 -9.24 -11.95 -52.28
N VAL A 108 -8.28 -12.81 -52.62
CA VAL A 108 -7.69 -13.74 -51.62
C VAL A 108 -6.93 -12.97 -50.54
N LEU A 109 -6.21 -11.93 -50.91
CA LEU A 109 -5.49 -11.07 -49.96
C LEU A 109 -6.46 -10.32 -49.04
N LEU A 110 -7.52 -9.73 -49.57
CA LEU A 110 -8.59 -9.05 -48.81
C LEU A 110 -9.29 -10.05 -47.87
N GLY A 111 -9.61 -11.26 -48.33
CA GLY A 111 -10.18 -12.31 -47.51
C GLY A 111 -9.26 -12.75 -46.39
N ALA A 112 -7.96 -12.88 -46.63
CA ALA A 112 -6.97 -13.22 -45.62
C ALA A 112 -6.82 -12.10 -44.58
N ILE A 113 -6.79 -10.83 -44.98
CA ILE A 113 -6.76 -9.67 -44.07
C ILE A 113 -8.03 -9.64 -43.21
N TRP A 114 -9.20 -9.84 -43.85
CA TRP A 114 -10.47 -9.86 -43.11
C TRP A 114 -10.58 -11.01 -42.12
N PHE A 115 -10.14 -12.21 -42.51
CA PHE A 115 -10.06 -13.37 -41.63
C PHE A 115 -9.10 -13.13 -40.44
N PHE A 116 -7.96 -12.51 -40.70
CA PHE A 116 -6.99 -12.18 -39.64
C PHE A 116 -7.53 -11.09 -38.70
N MET A 117 -8.24 -10.11 -39.23
CA MET A 117 -8.91 -9.06 -38.45
C MET A 117 -10.02 -9.64 -37.57
N LEU A 118 -10.84 -10.56 -38.09
CA LEU A 118 -11.84 -11.29 -37.31
C LEU A 118 -11.20 -12.11 -36.18
N ARG A 119 -10.11 -12.81 -36.49
CA ARG A 119 -9.38 -13.59 -35.49
C ARG A 119 -8.73 -12.70 -34.41
N GLN A 120 -8.27 -11.53 -34.78
CA GLN A 120 -7.71 -10.55 -33.83
C GLN A 120 -8.81 -9.93 -32.97
N MET A 121 -9.98 -9.64 -33.51
CA MET A 121 -11.15 -9.19 -32.74
C MET A 121 -11.63 -10.27 -31.74
N GLN A 122 -11.65 -11.52 -32.12
CA GLN A 122 -12.01 -12.63 -31.22
C GLN A 122 -10.99 -12.81 -30.08
N SER A 123 -9.70 -12.60 -30.33
CA SER A 123 -8.67 -12.67 -29.29
C SER A 123 -8.70 -11.46 -28.32
N GLY A 124 -9.17 -10.30 -28.78
CA GLY A 124 -9.39 -9.10 -27.97
C GLY A 124 -10.62 -9.22 -27.04
N GLY A 125 -11.68 -9.86 -27.50
CA GLY A 125 -12.90 -10.10 -26.73
C GLY A 125 -12.68 -10.95 -25.47
N ASN A 126 -11.80 -11.94 -25.52
CA ASN A 126 -11.47 -12.78 -24.37
C ASN A 126 -10.67 -12.01 -23.28
N LYS A 127 -9.94 -10.95 -23.60
CA LYS A 127 -9.28 -10.10 -22.61
C LYS A 127 -10.29 -9.17 -21.91
N ALA A 128 -11.29 -8.64 -22.61
CA ALA A 128 -12.34 -7.84 -22.01
C ALA A 128 -13.21 -8.65 -21.02
N LEU A 129 -13.47 -9.93 -21.31
CA LEU A 129 -14.20 -10.85 -20.39
C LEU A 129 -13.37 -11.28 -19.18
N SER A 130 -12.04 -11.11 -19.19
CA SER A 130 -11.18 -11.45 -18.05
C SER A 130 -11.12 -10.37 -16.97
N PHE A 131 -11.62 -9.16 -17.21
CA PHE A 131 -11.67 -8.07 -16.22
C PHE A 131 -12.66 -8.36 -15.06
N GLY A 132 -13.66 -9.20 -15.27
CA GLY A 132 -14.64 -9.61 -14.26
C GLY A 132 -14.20 -10.76 -13.35
N LYS A 133 -13.05 -11.39 -13.60
CA LYS A 133 -12.60 -12.49 -12.74
C LYS A 133 -12.02 -11.97 -11.44
N SER A 134 -12.41 -12.57 -10.33
CA SER A 134 -11.90 -12.27 -9.00
C SER A 134 -10.38 -12.41 -8.97
N ARG A 135 -9.69 -11.42 -8.37
CA ARG A 135 -8.27 -11.48 -8.05
C ARG A 135 -8.03 -12.16 -6.69
N ALA A 136 -9.03 -12.88 -6.17
CA ALA A 136 -8.91 -13.58 -4.91
C ALA A 136 -7.65 -14.47 -4.91
N ARG A 137 -6.78 -14.25 -3.94
CA ARG A 137 -5.58 -15.05 -3.76
C ARG A 137 -5.95 -16.31 -3.01
N LEU A 138 -5.98 -17.43 -3.70
CA LEU A 138 -5.95 -18.73 -3.04
C LEU A 138 -4.58 -18.85 -2.35
N LEU A 139 -4.55 -18.82 -1.03
CA LEU A 139 -3.34 -19.18 -0.30
C LEU A 139 -3.11 -20.69 -0.55
N SER A 140 -2.16 -21.01 -1.44
CA SER A 140 -1.85 -22.38 -1.78
C SER A 140 -1.48 -23.18 -0.52
N MET A 141 -1.92 -24.42 -0.42
CA MET A 141 -1.64 -25.32 0.71
C MET A 141 -0.13 -25.56 0.95
N GLN A 142 0.74 -25.11 0.05
CA GLN A 142 2.20 -25.23 0.14
C GLN A 142 2.87 -24.13 0.98
N GLN A 143 2.16 -23.03 1.33
CA GLN A 143 2.72 -22.04 2.25
C GLN A 143 2.62 -22.54 3.70
N LYS A 144 3.63 -22.18 4.53
CA LYS A 144 3.64 -22.49 5.96
C LYS A 144 2.31 -22.07 6.60
N LYS A 145 1.55 -23.04 7.10
CA LYS A 145 0.24 -22.79 7.71
C LYS A 145 0.41 -21.93 8.95
N VAL A 146 -0.33 -20.84 9.00
CA VAL A 146 -0.47 -20.01 10.19
C VAL A 146 -1.50 -20.67 11.09
N THR A 147 -1.19 -20.84 12.37
CA THR A 147 -2.07 -21.46 13.38
C THR A 147 -2.25 -20.52 14.56
N PHE A 148 -3.09 -20.88 15.53
CA PHE A 148 -3.28 -20.11 16.78
C PHE A 148 -1.99 -19.97 17.62
N LYS A 149 -0.98 -20.79 17.38
CA LYS A 149 0.36 -20.65 17.99
C LYS A 149 1.14 -19.43 17.49
N ASP A 150 0.80 -18.95 16.29
CA ASP A 150 1.42 -17.78 15.68
C ASP A 150 0.67 -16.48 16.01
N VAL A 151 -0.48 -16.58 16.67
CA VAL A 151 -1.32 -15.46 17.12
C VAL A 151 -1.24 -15.39 18.63
N ALA A 152 -0.95 -14.22 19.19
CA ALA A 152 -0.84 -13.99 20.62
C ALA A 152 -1.64 -12.75 21.04
N GLY A 153 -2.02 -12.66 22.33
CA GLY A 153 -2.62 -11.47 22.93
C GLY A 153 -4.07 -11.18 22.52
N VAL A 154 -4.81 -12.19 22.05
CA VAL A 154 -6.23 -12.09 21.65
C VAL A 154 -6.99 -13.37 22.03
N ASP A 155 -6.86 -13.79 23.27
CA ASP A 155 -7.36 -15.10 23.70
C ASP A 155 -8.89 -15.18 23.71
N GLU A 156 -9.60 -14.11 24.04
CA GLU A 156 -11.06 -14.03 23.98
C GLU A 156 -11.54 -14.21 22.53
N ALA A 157 -10.91 -13.51 21.59
CA ALA A 157 -11.26 -13.66 20.17
C ALA A 157 -10.95 -15.06 19.63
N LYS A 158 -9.88 -15.70 20.10
CA LYS A 158 -9.58 -17.11 19.74
C LYS A 158 -10.65 -18.05 20.27
N GLU A 159 -11.11 -17.83 21.53
CA GLU A 159 -12.15 -18.66 22.14
C GLU A 159 -13.46 -18.59 21.37
N GLU A 160 -13.90 -17.36 21.02
CA GLU A 160 -15.11 -17.17 20.21
C GLU A 160 -15.02 -17.82 18.83
N LEU A 161 -13.81 -17.91 18.27
CA LEU A 161 -13.59 -18.52 16.96
C LEU A 161 -13.37 -20.03 16.98
N LYS A 162 -13.16 -20.66 18.16
CA LYS A 162 -13.01 -22.11 18.28
C LYS A 162 -14.24 -22.88 17.79
N GLU A 163 -15.43 -22.38 18.07
CA GLU A 163 -16.68 -23.01 17.59
C GLU A 163 -16.72 -23.10 16.06
N ILE A 164 -16.21 -22.07 15.38
CA ILE A 164 -16.15 -22.02 13.93
C ILE A 164 -15.17 -23.06 13.38
N ILE A 165 -14.01 -23.20 14.06
CA ILE A 165 -13.01 -24.21 13.72
C ILE A 165 -13.58 -25.62 13.90
N GLU A 166 -14.26 -25.90 15.01
CA GLU A 166 -14.89 -27.19 15.28
C GLU A 166 -15.94 -27.52 14.22
N TYR A 167 -16.75 -26.54 13.85
CA TYR A 167 -17.73 -26.75 12.79
C TYR A 167 -17.10 -27.05 11.44
N LEU A 168 -16.08 -26.28 11.04
CA LEU A 168 -15.40 -26.54 9.76
C LEU A 168 -14.74 -27.93 9.71
N ARG A 169 -14.31 -28.45 10.88
CA ARG A 169 -13.74 -29.79 11.03
C ARG A 169 -14.82 -30.87 11.04
N GLU A 170 -15.90 -30.68 11.80
CA GLU A 170 -16.94 -31.68 12.07
C GLU A 170 -18.37 -31.10 11.92
N PRO A 171 -18.80 -30.73 10.71
CA PRO A 171 -20.10 -30.07 10.52
C PRO A 171 -21.28 -30.97 10.93
N GLN A 172 -21.16 -32.27 10.79
CA GLN A 172 -22.23 -33.23 11.12
C GLN A 172 -22.61 -33.24 12.61
N LYS A 173 -21.69 -32.92 13.51
CA LYS A 173 -21.92 -32.87 14.97
C LYS A 173 -22.97 -31.81 15.31
N PHE A 174 -22.85 -30.63 14.69
CA PHE A 174 -23.74 -29.49 14.93
C PHE A 174 -25.11 -29.66 14.25
N GLN A 175 -25.12 -30.21 13.03
CA GLN A 175 -26.34 -30.48 12.28
C GLN A 175 -27.28 -31.45 12.99
N LYS A 176 -26.75 -32.51 13.62
CA LYS A 176 -27.54 -33.51 14.38
C LYS A 176 -28.29 -32.91 15.56
N LEU A 177 -27.79 -31.82 16.15
CA LEU A 177 -28.41 -31.13 17.29
C LEU A 177 -29.31 -29.96 16.85
N GLY A 178 -29.45 -29.73 15.54
CA GLY A 178 -30.26 -28.61 14.99
C GLY A 178 -29.63 -27.23 15.16
N GLY A 179 -28.36 -27.17 15.56
CA GLY A 179 -27.61 -25.91 15.71
C GLY A 179 -27.40 -25.24 14.34
N ARG A 180 -27.71 -23.97 14.26
CA ARG A 180 -27.43 -23.12 13.08
C ARG A 180 -26.11 -22.40 13.31
N ILE A 181 -25.22 -22.53 12.36
CA ILE A 181 -23.90 -21.89 12.42
C ILE A 181 -23.97 -20.50 11.80
N PRO A 182 -23.18 -19.56 12.35
CA PRO A 182 -23.11 -18.23 11.76
C PRO A 182 -22.59 -18.32 10.32
N LYS A 183 -23.32 -17.73 9.38
CA LYS A 183 -22.90 -17.65 7.98
C LYS A 183 -21.70 -16.72 7.80
N GLY A 184 -21.62 -15.68 8.64
CA GLY A 184 -20.59 -14.68 8.58
C GLY A 184 -20.10 -14.22 9.95
N VAL A 185 -18.81 -13.90 10.01
CA VAL A 185 -18.11 -13.36 11.17
C VAL A 185 -17.49 -12.02 10.81
N LEU A 186 -17.76 -11.00 11.61
CA LEU A 186 -17.16 -9.69 11.47
C LEU A 186 -16.09 -9.48 12.55
N LEU A 187 -14.83 -9.38 12.14
CA LEU A 187 -13.71 -9.01 13.00
C LEU A 187 -13.62 -7.49 13.08
N VAL A 188 -13.75 -6.94 14.27
CA VAL A 188 -13.77 -5.49 14.51
C VAL A 188 -12.64 -5.11 15.46
N GLY A 189 -11.94 -4.02 15.19
CA GLY A 189 -10.92 -3.50 16.10
C GLY A 189 -9.98 -2.51 15.43
N PRO A 190 -9.10 -1.85 16.21
CA PRO A 190 -8.12 -0.90 15.71
C PRO A 190 -7.21 -1.50 14.63
N PRO A 191 -6.57 -0.68 13.78
CA PRO A 191 -5.58 -1.15 12.83
C PRO A 191 -4.40 -1.80 13.56
N GLY A 192 -3.76 -2.79 12.91
CA GLY A 192 -2.58 -3.45 13.48
C GLY A 192 -2.83 -4.51 14.55
N THR A 193 -4.08 -4.75 14.98
CA THR A 193 -4.41 -5.75 16.02
C THR A 193 -4.36 -7.21 15.55
N GLY A 194 -4.10 -7.46 14.25
CA GLY A 194 -3.89 -8.82 13.75
C GLY A 194 -5.15 -9.51 13.21
N LYS A 195 -6.22 -8.78 12.87
CA LYS A 195 -7.48 -9.34 12.33
C LYS A 195 -7.27 -10.27 11.13
N THR A 196 -6.50 -9.85 10.15
CA THR A 196 -6.15 -10.66 8.97
C THR A 196 -5.34 -11.89 9.34
N LEU A 197 -4.41 -11.77 10.31
CA LEU A 197 -3.61 -12.88 10.80
C LEU A 197 -4.49 -13.91 11.53
N LEU A 198 -5.43 -13.44 12.35
CA LEU A 198 -6.38 -14.27 13.08
C LEU A 198 -7.29 -15.06 12.12
N ALA A 199 -7.84 -14.41 11.09
CA ALA A 199 -8.66 -15.09 10.07
C ALA A 199 -7.86 -16.20 9.35
N ARG A 200 -6.59 -15.93 9.01
CA ARG A 200 -5.69 -16.94 8.42
C ARG A 200 -5.39 -18.07 9.39
N ALA A 201 -5.25 -17.78 10.67
CA ALA A 201 -5.00 -18.78 11.70
C ALA A 201 -6.21 -19.70 11.90
N VAL A 202 -7.44 -19.16 11.83
CA VAL A 202 -8.67 -19.97 11.86
C VAL A 202 -8.71 -20.98 10.71
N ALA A 203 -8.42 -20.52 9.49
CA ALA A 203 -8.37 -21.42 8.32
C ALA A 203 -7.27 -22.47 8.43
N GLY A 204 -6.08 -22.08 8.91
CA GLY A 204 -4.96 -22.99 9.14
C GLY A 204 -5.22 -24.02 10.24
N GLU A 205 -5.90 -23.62 11.30
CA GLU A 205 -6.30 -24.49 12.41
C GLU A 205 -7.41 -25.46 12.00
N ALA A 206 -8.39 -24.96 11.23
CA ALA A 206 -9.46 -25.79 10.64
C ALA A 206 -8.97 -26.69 9.48
N ASN A 207 -7.79 -26.40 8.94
CA ASN A 207 -7.22 -27.07 7.76
C ASN A 207 -8.09 -26.97 6.50
N VAL A 208 -8.69 -25.81 6.26
CA VAL A 208 -9.54 -25.52 5.09
C VAL A 208 -8.89 -24.47 4.17
N PRO A 209 -9.28 -24.42 2.88
CA PRO A 209 -8.86 -23.39 1.94
C PRO A 209 -9.23 -21.98 2.44
N PHE A 210 -8.36 -21.00 2.17
CA PHE A 210 -8.53 -19.61 2.53
C PHE A 210 -8.46 -18.72 1.29
N PHE A 211 -9.58 -18.07 0.97
CA PHE A 211 -9.69 -17.09 -0.11
C PHE A 211 -9.67 -15.70 0.48
N SER A 212 -8.70 -14.87 0.10
CA SER A 212 -8.57 -13.51 0.63
C SER A 212 -8.67 -12.48 -0.49
N ILE A 213 -9.47 -11.44 -0.22
CA ILE A 213 -9.64 -10.28 -1.08
C ILE A 213 -9.74 -9.02 -0.20
N SER A 214 -9.29 -7.87 -0.71
CA SER A 214 -9.55 -6.58 -0.06
C SER A 214 -10.89 -6.00 -0.52
N GLY A 215 -11.62 -5.33 0.36
CA GLY A 215 -12.82 -4.57 0.00
C GLY A 215 -12.54 -3.53 -1.08
N SER A 216 -11.34 -2.94 -1.08
CA SER A 216 -10.89 -2.01 -2.12
C SER A 216 -10.80 -2.64 -3.52
N ASP A 217 -10.54 -3.95 -3.62
CA ASP A 217 -10.48 -4.66 -4.91
C ASP A 217 -11.84 -4.75 -5.61
N PHE A 218 -12.93 -4.51 -4.89
CA PHE A 218 -14.28 -4.46 -5.45
C PHE A 218 -14.67 -3.07 -5.96
N VAL A 219 -13.94 -2.03 -5.58
CA VAL A 219 -14.22 -0.65 -5.99
C VAL A 219 -13.44 -0.35 -7.25
N GLU A 220 -14.10 -0.42 -8.41
CA GLU A 220 -13.50 -0.14 -9.72
C GLU A 220 -14.25 1.02 -10.39
N MET A 221 -13.66 1.63 -11.42
CA MET A 221 -14.32 2.72 -12.16
C MET A 221 -15.37 2.23 -13.18
N PHE A 222 -15.43 0.91 -13.44
CA PHE A 222 -16.35 0.35 -14.42
C PHE A 222 -17.55 -0.31 -13.75
N VAL A 223 -18.74 0.16 -14.09
CA VAL A 223 -20.00 -0.33 -13.53
C VAL A 223 -20.17 -1.85 -13.74
N GLY A 224 -20.48 -2.55 -12.64
CA GLY A 224 -20.78 -4.00 -12.65
C GLY A 224 -19.55 -4.92 -12.50
N VAL A 225 -18.32 -4.40 -12.56
CA VAL A 225 -17.11 -5.23 -12.40
C VAL A 225 -16.99 -5.71 -10.96
N GLY A 226 -17.24 -4.84 -9.97
CA GLY A 226 -17.23 -5.18 -8.55
C GLY A 226 -18.23 -6.29 -8.23
N ALA A 227 -19.49 -6.15 -8.69
CA ALA A 227 -20.52 -7.16 -8.51
C ALA A 227 -20.18 -8.51 -9.18
N SER A 228 -19.54 -8.49 -10.36
CA SER A 228 -19.06 -9.71 -11.02
C SER A 228 -17.97 -10.42 -10.22
N ARG A 229 -17.02 -9.65 -9.63
CA ARG A 229 -15.96 -10.21 -8.78
C ARG A 229 -16.52 -10.82 -7.49
N VAL A 230 -17.51 -10.19 -6.89
CA VAL A 230 -18.21 -10.76 -5.72
C VAL A 230 -18.80 -12.12 -6.10
N ARG A 231 -19.55 -12.21 -7.18
CA ARG A 231 -20.16 -13.48 -7.65
C ARG A 231 -19.13 -14.55 -7.91
N ASP A 232 -18.05 -14.22 -8.62
CA ASP A 232 -16.97 -15.17 -8.93
C ASP A 232 -16.27 -15.67 -7.66
N LEU A 233 -16.01 -14.79 -6.67
CA LEU A 233 -15.43 -15.16 -5.38
C LEU A 233 -16.31 -16.18 -4.63
N PHE A 234 -17.62 -15.92 -4.55
CA PHE A 234 -18.56 -16.80 -3.86
C PHE A 234 -18.74 -18.12 -4.59
N GLU A 235 -18.75 -18.11 -5.93
CA GLU A 235 -18.77 -19.33 -6.74
C GLU A 235 -17.50 -20.18 -6.54
N GLN A 236 -16.33 -19.55 -6.46
CA GLN A 236 -15.07 -20.24 -6.14
C GLN A 236 -15.10 -20.83 -4.73
N GLY A 237 -15.65 -20.11 -3.75
CA GLY A 237 -15.83 -20.62 -2.40
C GLY A 237 -16.72 -21.85 -2.36
N LYS A 238 -17.89 -21.83 -3.01
CA LYS A 238 -18.81 -22.98 -3.10
C LYS A 238 -18.15 -24.20 -3.75
N LYS A 239 -17.34 -24.01 -4.78
CA LYS A 239 -16.60 -25.11 -5.46
C LYS A 239 -15.52 -25.74 -4.58
N ASN A 240 -15.01 -25.03 -3.59
CA ASN A 240 -13.92 -25.47 -2.72
C ASN A 240 -14.36 -25.67 -1.26
N ALA A 241 -15.62 -25.86 -1.01
CA ALA A 241 -16.15 -26.11 0.33
C ALA A 241 -15.65 -27.46 0.90
N PRO A 242 -15.33 -27.55 2.22
CA PRO A 242 -15.40 -26.46 3.20
C PRO A 242 -14.25 -25.47 3.06
N CYS A 243 -14.55 -24.15 3.15
CA CYS A 243 -13.56 -23.10 3.00
C CYS A 243 -13.93 -21.82 3.79
N ILE A 244 -12.97 -20.91 3.93
CA ILE A 244 -13.16 -19.57 4.45
C ILE A 244 -12.96 -18.56 3.33
N ILE A 245 -13.94 -17.66 3.15
CA ILE A 245 -13.82 -16.46 2.32
C ILE A 245 -13.54 -15.29 3.27
N PHE A 246 -12.43 -14.60 3.07
CA PHE A 246 -12.02 -13.46 3.87
C PHE A 246 -12.05 -12.17 3.07
N ILE A 247 -12.77 -11.17 3.58
CA ILE A 247 -12.84 -9.81 3.01
C ILE A 247 -12.18 -8.85 4.00
N ASP A 248 -11.01 -8.35 3.65
CA ASP A 248 -10.35 -7.32 4.45
C ASP A 248 -10.90 -5.94 4.10
N GLU A 249 -10.89 -5.00 5.05
CA GLU A 249 -11.36 -3.62 4.85
C GLU A 249 -12.75 -3.55 4.22
N ILE A 250 -13.70 -4.32 4.75
CA ILE A 250 -15.06 -4.38 4.18
C ILE A 250 -15.77 -3.02 4.17
N ASP A 251 -15.35 -2.08 4.99
CA ASP A 251 -15.85 -0.71 5.03
C ASP A 251 -15.58 0.06 3.73
N ALA A 252 -14.66 -0.39 2.87
CA ALA A 252 -14.46 0.19 1.54
C ALA A 252 -15.71 0.03 0.64
N VAL A 253 -16.46 -1.08 0.81
CA VAL A 253 -17.67 -1.40 0.03
C VAL A 253 -18.93 -1.25 0.86
N GLY A 254 -18.85 -1.59 2.14
CA GLY A 254 -20.00 -1.73 3.05
C GLY A 254 -20.51 -0.44 3.70
N ARG A 255 -20.17 0.75 3.19
CA ARG A 255 -20.60 2.03 3.78
C ARG A 255 -22.08 2.29 3.60
N HIS A 256 -22.64 3.05 4.58
CA HIS A 256 -24.02 3.58 4.55
C HIS A 256 -24.37 4.26 3.23
N ARG A 257 -25.62 4.07 2.79
CA ARG A 257 -26.20 4.67 1.60
C ARG A 257 -26.37 6.18 1.79
N GLY A 258 -26.05 6.98 0.77
CA GLY A 258 -26.38 8.42 0.75
C GLY A 258 -25.29 9.39 1.19
N ALA A 259 -24.05 8.96 1.46
CA ALA A 259 -22.97 9.84 1.93
C ALA A 259 -22.12 10.45 0.79
N GLY A 260 -22.69 10.82 -0.37
CA GLY A 260 -21.90 11.50 -1.40
C GLY A 260 -22.62 11.82 -2.71
N LEU A 261 -22.27 12.95 -3.30
CA LEU A 261 -22.70 13.43 -4.60
C LEU A 261 -21.60 13.07 -5.63
N GLY A 262 -21.77 11.95 -6.38
CA GLY A 262 -20.85 11.62 -7.49
C GLY A 262 -20.99 10.19 -8.02
N GLY A 263 -20.78 9.97 -9.31
CA GLY A 263 -21.00 8.73 -10.07
C GLY A 263 -20.21 7.46 -9.66
N GLY A 264 -19.36 7.54 -8.63
CA GLY A 264 -18.70 6.36 -8.05
C GLY A 264 -19.51 5.68 -6.94
N HIS A 265 -20.66 6.20 -6.58
CA HIS A 265 -21.52 5.65 -5.52
C HIS A 265 -22.40 4.50 -6.01
N ASP A 266 -22.90 4.60 -7.25
CA ASP A 266 -23.79 3.59 -7.84
C ASP A 266 -23.10 2.23 -7.95
N GLU A 267 -21.82 2.20 -8.24
CA GLU A 267 -21.04 0.95 -8.35
C GLU A 267 -20.85 0.28 -6.99
N ARG A 268 -20.47 1.07 -5.97
CA ARG A 268 -20.32 0.54 -4.60
C ARG A 268 -21.63 -0.02 -4.07
N GLU A 269 -22.72 0.69 -4.30
CA GLU A 269 -24.07 0.24 -3.89
C GLU A 269 -24.47 -1.03 -4.64
N GLN A 270 -24.21 -1.12 -5.94
CA GLN A 270 -24.45 -2.33 -6.72
C GLN A 270 -23.61 -3.51 -6.22
N THR A 271 -22.35 -3.26 -5.87
CA THR A 271 -21.44 -4.27 -5.33
C THR A 271 -21.89 -4.74 -3.95
N LEU A 272 -22.28 -3.80 -3.07
CA LEU A 272 -22.86 -4.12 -1.76
C LEU A 272 -24.13 -4.96 -1.91
N ASN A 273 -25.05 -4.55 -2.78
CA ASN A 273 -26.29 -5.30 -3.02
C ASN A 273 -25.99 -6.71 -3.53
N GLN A 274 -25.00 -6.88 -4.43
CA GLN A 274 -24.59 -8.22 -4.88
C GLN A 274 -23.99 -9.04 -3.73
N LEU A 275 -23.18 -8.42 -2.86
CA LEU A 275 -22.64 -9.09 -1.66
C LEU A 275 -23.78 -9.60 -0.75
N LEU A 276 -24.79 -8.75 -0.50
CA LEU A 276 -25.94 -9.12 0.31
C LEU A 276 -26.73 -10.28 -0.33
N VAL A 277 -26.92 -10.25 -1.65
CA VAL A 277 -27.62 -11.33 -2.39
C VAL A 277 -26.83 -12.65 -2.29
N GLU A 278 -25.51 -12.63 -2.47
CA GLU A 278 -24.69 -13.84 -2.36
C GLU A 278 -24.68 -14.39 -0.93
N MET A 279 -24.64 -13.52 0.10
CA MET A 279 -24.74 -13.95 1.50
C MET A 279 -26.08 -14.58 1.83
N ASP A 280 -27.19 -14.00 1.35
CA ASP A 280 -28.53 -14.54 1.55
C ASP A 280 -28.71 -15.87 0.80
N GLY A 281 -28.04 -16.04 -0.35
CA GLY A 281 -28.03 -17.23 -1.18
C GLY A 281 -27.19 -18.41 -0.65
N PHE A 282 -26.53 -18.28 0.50
CA PHE A 282 -25.89 -19.41 1.17
C PHE A 282 -26.91 -20.23 1.97
N GLU A 283 -26.88 -21.53 1.78
CA GLU A 283 -27.52 -22.46 2.69
C GLU A 283 -26.60 -22.78 3.88
N SER A 284 -27.18 -23.04 5.04
CA SER A 284 -26.40 -23.38 6.25
C SER A 284 -25.53 -24.65 6.13
N ASN A 285 -25.68 -25.38 5.04
CA ASN A 285 -24.96 -26.64 4.77
C ASN A 285 -23.86 -26.51 3.71
N ASP A 286 -23.67 -25.34 3.12
CA ASP A 286 -22.68 -25.14 2.03
C ASP A 286 -21.21 -25.27 2.49
N GLY A 287 -20.95 -25.28 3.81
CA GLY A 287 -19.61 -25.42 4.37
C GLY A 287 -18.69 -24.22 4.09
N VAL A 288 -19.24 -23.10 3.65
CA VAL A 288 -18.51 -21.86 3.40
C VAL A 288 -18.80 -20.88 4.53
N ILE A 289 -17.75 -20.34 5.14
CA ILE A 289 -17.86 -19.28 6.16
C ILE A 289 -17.26 -17.99 5.62
N LEU A 290 -18.04 -16.93 5.68
CA LEU A 290 -17.58 -15.60 5.32
C LEU A 290 -16.98 -14.91 6.57
N VAL A 291 -15.74 -14.46 6.50
CA VAL A 291 -15.10 -13.67 7.54
C VAL A 291 -14.77 -12.31 6.95
N ALA A 292 -15.18 -11.24 7.60
CA ALA A 292 -14.81 -9.88 7.18
C ALA A 292 -14.06 -9.17 8.30
N ALA A 293 -13.20 -8.23 7.95
CA ALA A 293 -12.49 -7.37 8.90
C ALA A 293 -12.74 -5.90 8.59
N THR A 294 -12.91 -5.10 9.65
CA THR A 294 -13.03 -3.64 9.56
C THR A 294 -12.36 -2.95 10.73
N ASN A 295 -11.85 -1.76 10.49
CA ASN A 295 -11.38 -0.84 11.54
C ASN A 295 -12.49 0.15 11.95
N ARG A 296 -13.56 0.25 11.15
CA ARG A 296 -14.63 1.23 11.32
C ARG A 296 -16.01 0.58 11.24
N PRO A 297 -16.45 -0.08 12.32
CA PRO A 297 -17.78 -0.70 12.35
C PRO A 297 -18.93 0.31 12.28
N ASP A 298 -18.68 1.56 12.66
CA ASP A 298 -19.61 2.69 12.68
C ASP A 298 -20.11 3.08 11.29
N VAL A 299 -19.30 2.90 10.25
CA VAL A 299 -19.65 3.30 8.87
C VAL A 299 -20.34 2.19 8.08
N LEU A 300 -20.45 0.97 8.62
CA LEU A 300 -21.05 -0.16 7.92
C LEU A 300 -22.57 -0.05 7.79
N ASP A 301 -23.09 -0.44 6.62
CA ASP A 301 -24.54 -0.54 6.39
C ASP A 301 -25.15 -1.57 7.37
N PRO A 302 -26.18 -1.18 8.15
CA PRO A 302 -26.87 -2.09 9.07
C PRO A 302 -27.42 -3.36 8.40
N ALA A 303 -27.66 -3.33 7.10
CA ALA A 303 -28.08 -4.50 6.35
C ALA A 303 -27.06 -5.65 6.38
N LEU A 304 -25.75 -5.35 6.49
CA LEU A 304 -24.70 -6.36 6.65
C LEU A 304 -24.74 -7.06 8.01
N LEU A 305 -25.22 -6.35 9.05
CA LEU A 305 -25.23 -6.81 10.44
C LEU A 305 -26.54 -7.54 10.82
N ARG A 306 -27.44 -7.75 9.84
CA ARG A 306 -28.69 -8.50 10.08
C ARG A 306 -28.41 -9.99 10.26
N PRO A 307 -29.21 -10.68 11.12
CA PRO A 307 -29.12 -12.13 11.25
C PRO A 307 -29.20 -12.84 9.90
N GLY A 308 -28.38 -13.87 9.71
CA GLY A 308 -28.23 -14.58 8.44
C GLY A 308 -27.13 -14.04 7.53
N ARG A 309 -26.43 -12.98 7.94
CA ARG A 309 -25.28 -12.37 7.24
C ARG A 309 -24.06 -12.37 8.13
N PHE A 310 -23.62 -11.21 8.68
CA PHE A 310 -22.60 -11.19 9.73
C PHE A 310 -23.27 -11.37 11.09
N ASP A 311 -23.56 -12.61 11.41
CA ASP A 311 -24.29 -12.98 12.63
C ASP A 311 -23.45 -12.84 13.88
N ARG A 312 -22.12 -12.99 13.75
CA ARG A 312 -21.19 -12.93 14.87
C ARG A 312 -20.24 -11.76 14.69
N ARG A 313 -20.10 -10.98 15.75
CA ARG A 313 -19.14 -9.88 15.80
C ARG A 313 -18.09 -10.20 16.85
N VAL A 314 -16.84 -10.34 16.42
CA VAL A 314 -15.70 -10.62 17.28
C VAL A 314 -14.84 -9.37 17.39
N VAL A 315 -14.62 -8.89 18.62
CA VAL A 315 -13.81 -7.71 18.88
C VAL A 315 -12.36 -8.11 19.09
N VAL A 316 -11.46 -7.56 18.27
CA VAL A 316 -10.01 -7.75 18.36
C VAL A 316 -9.40 -6.45 18.85
N GLY A 317 -9.34 -6.28 20.16
CA GLY A 317 -8.83 -5.08 20.83
C GLY A 317 -7.31 -4.93 20.77
N LEU A 318 -6.81 -3.84 21.37
CA LEU A 318 -5.38 -3.70 21.64
C LEU A 318 -4.98 -4.69 22.75
N PRO A 319 -3.77 -5.27 22.68
CA PRO A 319 -3.32 -6.25 23.66
C PRO A 319 -3.02 -5.58 25.03
N ASP A 320 -3.35 -6.28 26.11
CA ASP A 320 -2.93 -5.94 27.46
C ASP A 320 -1.42 -6.21 27.67
N VAL A 321 -0.88 -5.96 28.87
CA VAL A 321 0.56 -6.18 29.14
C VAL A 321 0.99 -7.62 28.84
N ARG A 322 0.16 -8.60 29.22
CA ARG A 322 0.47 -10.02 28.99
C ARG A 322 0.45 -10.36 27.52
N GLY A 323 -0.57 -9.89 26.82
CA GLY A 323 -0.68 -10.05 25.37
C GLY A 323 0.48 -9.39 24.62
N ARG A 324 0.91 -8.19 25.02
CA ARG A 324 2.09 -7.54 24.43
C ARG A 324 3.37 -8.36 24.64
N GLU A 325 3.58 -8.90 25.85
CA GLU A 325 4.71 -9.77 26.12
C GLU A 325 4.70 -11.04 25.25
N GLU A 326 3.53 -11.68 25.10
CA GLU A 326 3.38 -12.86 24.23
C GLU A 326 3.63 -12.53 22.75
N ILE A 327 3.12 -11.40 22.27
CA ILE A 327 3.36 -10.93 20.90
C ILE A 327 4.85 -10.67 20.67
N LEU A 328 5.51 -9.98 21.61
CA LEU A 328 6.97 -9.77 21.55
C LEU A 328 7.71 -11.10 21.50
N ARG A 329 7.32 -12.07 22.35
CA ARG A 329 7.92 -13.41 22.37
C ARG A 329 7.78 -14.14 21.03
N VAL A 330 6.68 -13.94 20.31
CA VAL A 330 6.48 -14.52 18.97
C VAL A 330 7.42 -13.87 17.94
N HIS A 331 7.56 -12.54 17.96
CA HIS A 331 8.37 -11.81 16.99
C HIS A 331 9.88 -11.96 17.26
N VAL A 332 10.29 -12.00 18.53
CA VAL A 332 11.70 -12.14 18.94
C VAL A 332 12.27 -13.51 18.57
N LYS A 333 11.46 -14.57 18.43
CA LYS A 333 11.94 -15.90 17.97
C LYS A 333 12.72 -15.89 16.67
N LYS A 334 12.55 -14.88 15.84
CA LYS A 334 13.21 -14.75 14.53
C LYS A 334 14.48 -13.89 14.55
N VAL A 335 14.81 -13.32 15.73
CA VAL A 335 15.89 -12.35 15.90
C VAL A 335 16.86 -12.86 16.95
N PRO A 336 18.18 -12.79 16.74
CA PRO A 336 19.15 -13.12 17.77
C PRO A 336 19.14 -12.03 18.86
N VAL A 337 18.60 -12.34 20.03
CA VAL A 337 18.45 -11.41 21.14
C VAL A 337 19.40 -11.80 22.28
N SER A 338 19.96 -10.81 22.95
CA SER A 338 20.84 -10.98 24.10
C SER A 338 20.06 -11.39 25.36
N ASP A 339 20.70 -12.11 26.27
CA ASP A 339 20.10 -12.62 27.52
C ASP A 339 19.71 -11.49 28.49
N ASP A 340 20.22 -10.28 28.32
CA ASP A 340 19.86 -9.08 29.11
C ASP A 340 18.47 -8.52 28.80
N THR A 341 17.83 -8.98 27.72
CA THR A 341 16.57 -8.42 27.25
C THR A 341 15.38 -8.95 28.05
N ASN A 342 14.72 -8.04 28.75
CA ASN A 342 13.52 -8.35 29.51
C ASN A 342 12.25 -7.94 28.74
N LEU A 343 11.56 -8.94 28.14
CA LEU A 343 10.33 -8.71 27.36
C LEU A 343 9.18 -8.16 28.20
N ASN A 344 9.13 -8.47 29.50
CA ASN A 344 8.09 -7.95 30.39
C ASN A 344 8.26 -6.42 30.61
N VAL A 345 9.50 -5.96 30.77
CA VAL A 345 9.79 -4.52 30.88
C VAL A 345 9.39 -3.81 29.60
N LEU A 346 9.72 -4.38 28.44
CA LEU A 346 9.33 -3.82 27.14
C LEU A 346 7.80 -3.79 26.98
N ALA A 347 7.10 -4.86 27.37
CA ALA A 347 5.64 -4.92 27.29
C ALA A 347 4.96 -3.87 28.19
N ARG A 348 5.49 -3.63 29.40
CA ARG A 348 5.01 -2.54 30.27
C ARG A 348 5.33 -1.16 29.69
N GLY A 349 6.49 -1.01 29.05
CA GLY A 349 6.93 0.25 28.45
C GLY A 349 6.27 0.58 27.11
N THR A 350 5.33 -0.24 26.60
CA THR A 350 4.64 -0.04 25.31
C THR A 350 3.12 -0.04 25.43
N PRO A 351 2.54 0.80 26.33
CA PRO A 351 1.09 0.88 26.47
C PRO A 351 0.47 1.38 25.15
N GLY A 352 -0.69 0.83 24.78
CA GLY A 352 -1.40 1.22 23.58
C GLY A 352 -0.81 0.70 22.26
N PHE A 353 0.30 -0.03 22.26
CA PHE A 353 0.85 -0.62 21.04
C PHE A 353 -0.02 -1.75 20.54
N SER A 354 -0.28 -1.73 19.24
CA SER A 354 -0.86 -2.84 18.51
C SER A 354 0.19 -3.94 18.23
N GLY A 355 -0.28 -5.10 17.79
CA GLY A 355 0.64 -6.17 17.37
C GLY A 355 1.58 -5.75 16.22
N ALA A 356 1.13 -4.87 15.34
CA ALA A 356 1.95 -4.34 14.26
C ALA A 356 3.05 -3.39 14.77
N ASP A 357 2.74 -2.54 15.77
CA ASP A 357 3.70 -1.64 16.38
C ASP A 357 4.80 -2.41 17.12
N LEU A 358 4.42 -3.46 17.84
CA LEU A 358 5.37 -4.36 18.52
C LEU A 358 6.26 -5.11 17.52
N ALA A 359 5.70 -5.59 16.41
CA ALA A 359 6.47 -6.21 15.34
C ALA A 359 7.45 -5.23 14.69
N ASN A 360 7.00 -3.99 14.47
CA ASN A 360 7.84 -2.91 13.94
C ASN A 360 8.96 -2.55 14.92
N MET A 361 8.67 -2.46 16.22
CA MET A 361 9.67 -2.20 17.25
C MET A 361 10.77 -3.29 17.27
N VAL A 362 10.41 -4.56 17.17
CA VAL A 362 11.39 -5.67 17.09
C VAL A 362 12.24 -5.54 15.83
N ASN A 363 11.64 -5.18 14.69
CA ASN A 363 12.36 -4.97 13.44
C ASN A 363 13.31 -3.77 13.51
N GLU A 364 12.86 -2.64 14.08
CA GLU A 364 13.70 -1.44 14.25
C GLU A 364 14.88 -1.69 15.22
N ALA A 365 14.66 -2.47 16.28
CA ALA A 365 15.73 -2.87 17.18
C ALA A 365 16.79 -3.73 16.45
N ALA A 366 16.35 -4.67 15.61
CA ALA A 366 17.26 -5.48 14.81
C ALA A 366 18.03 -4.63 13.78
N LEU A 367 17.39 -3.66 13.16
CA LEU A 367 18.04 -2.71 12.24
C LEU A 367 19.05 -1.80 12.97
N SER A 368 18.73 -1.36 14.20
CA SER A 368 19.65 -0.60 15.05
C SER A 368 20.91 -1.40 15.38
N ALA A 369 20.74 -2.63 15.87
CA ALA A 369 21.86 -3.53 16.17
C ALA A 369 22.74 -3.80 14.94
N ALA A 370 22.12 -4.02 13.78
CA ALA A 370 22.85 -4.24 12.53
C ALA A 370 23.66 -3.01 12.10
N ARG A 371 23.14 -1.79 12.24
CA ARG A 371 23.87 -0.53 11.95
C ARG A 371 25.09 -0.35 12.83
N MET A 372 25.04 -0.86 14.09
CA MET A 372 26.14 -0.83 15.04
C MET A 372 27.06 -2.06 14.94
N ASN A 373 26.89 -2.89 13.89
CA ASN A 373 27.65 -4.14 13.68
C ASN A 373 27.59 -5.11 14.88
N ARG A 374 26.51 -5.11 15.65
CA ARG A 374 26.29 -6.04 16.75
C ARG A 374 25.77 -7.38 16.24
N LYS A 375 26.15 -8.47 16.89
CA LYS A 375 25.70 -9.84 16.55
C LYS A 375 24.35 -10.20 17.15
N GLN A 376 23.94 -9.51 18.21
CA GLN A 376 22.70 -9.71 18.96
C GLN A 376 22.05 -8.37 19.24
N VAL A 377 20.72 -8.39 19.35
CA VAL A 377 19.91 -7.24 19.75
C VAL A 377 19.89 -7.16 21.25
N THR A 378 20.27 -6.03 21.82
CA THR A 378 20.32 -5.77 23.26
C THR A 378 19.09 -5.01 23.74
N MET A 379 18.87 -4.94 25.05
CA MET A 379 17.81 -4.13 25.66
C MET A 379 17.91 -2.66 25.22
N TYR A 380 19.12 -2.13 25.05
CA TYR A 380 19.37 -0.77 24.56
C TYR A 380 18.82 -0.55 23.15
N ASP A 381 18.98 -1.52 22.24
CA ASP A 381 18.44 -1.41 20.88
C ASP A 381 16.91 -1.41 20.88
N PHE A 382 16.28 -2.17 21.79
CA PHE A 382 14.82 -2.15 21.97
C PHE A 382 14.31 -0.84 22.53
N GLU A 383 15.03 -0.22 23.49
CA GLU A 383 14.66 1.08 24.04
C GLU A 383 14.74 2.17 22.97
N LEU A 384 15.81 2.19 22.16
CA LEU A 384 15.92 3.11 21.02
C LEU A 384 14.81 2.88 19.99
N ALA A 385 14.47 1.62 19.70
CA ALA A 385 13.41 1.29 18.76
C ALA A 385 12.04 1.70 19.28
N LYS A 386 11.77 1.49 20.58
CA LYS A 386 10.57 1.94 21.26
C LYS A 386 10.40 3.45 21.12
N ASP A 387 11.44 4.22 21.43
CA ASP A 387 11.43 5.66 21.29
C ASP A 387 11.16 6.11 19.86
N LYS A 388 11.78 5.43 18.90
CA LYS A 388 11.59 5.74 17.48
C LYS A 388 10.17 5.46 17.01
N VAL A 389 9.52 4.41 17.49
CA VAL A 389 8.13 4.07 17.14
C VAL A 389 7.15 5.01 17.83
N LEU A 390 7.37 5.38 19.10
CA LEU A 390 6.52 6.28 19.87
C LEU A 390 6.61 7.73 19.39
N MET A 391 7.82 8.24 19.24
CA MET A 391 8.11 9.68 19.10
C MET A 391 8.69 10.06 17.73
N GLY A 392 9.00 9.05 16.88
CA GLY A 392 9.69 9.29 15.62
C GLY A 392 11.22 9.29 15.73
N ALA A 393 11.89 9.54 14.59
CA ALA A 393 13.35 9.57 14.54
C ALA A 393 13.92 10.81 15.22
N GLU A 394 15.12 10.68 15.82
CA GLU A 394 15.88 11.80 16.34
C GLU A 394 16.24 12.81 15.23
N ARG A 395 16.05 14.09 15.47
CA ARG A 395 16.42 15.16 14.56
C ARG A 395 17.84 15.67 14.83
N LYS A 396 18.85 14.87 14.57
CA LYS A 396 20.28 15.20 14.81
C LYS A 396 20.77 16.43 14.04
N SER A 397 20.08 16.81 12.96
CA SER A 397 20.42 17.99 12.16
C SER A 397 19.81 19.30 12.68
N MET A 398 18.95 19.25 13.69
CA MET A 398 18.30 20.41 14.26
C MET A 398 19.20 21.01 15.34
N LEU A 399 19.84 22.13 15.01
CA LEU A 399 20.63 22.88 15.97
C LEU A 399 19.68 23.78 16.76
N LEU A 400 19.41 23.43 18.00
CA LEU A 400 18.72 24.29 18.96
C LEU A 400 19.70 25.32 19.52
N THR A 401 19.26 26.56 19.67
CA THR A 401 20.02 27.54 20.41
C THR A 401 20.07 27.19 21.90
N GLU A 402 21.07 27.67 22.63
CA GLU A 402 21.18 27.40 24.06
C GLU A 402 19.95 27.95 24.83
N GLU A 403 19.34 29.04 24.33
CA GLU A 403 18.11 29.58 24.88
C GLU A 403 16.92 28.61 24.66
N GLU A 404 16.75 28.10 23.45
CA GLU A 404 15.69 27.11 23.14
C GLU A 404 15.87 25.82 23.94
N LYS A 405 17.10 25.32 24.09
CA LYS A 405 17.38 24.16 24.95
C LYS A 405 16.99 24.44 26.40
N LYS A 406 17.30 25.63 26.89
CA LYS A 406 16.93 26.02 28.25
C LYS A 406 15.41 26.09 28.43
N VAL A 407 14.70 26.71 27.47
CA VAL A 407 13.23 26.74 27.49
C VAL A 407 12.65 25.34 27.52
N THR A 408 13.12 24.45 26.64
CA THR A 408 12.66 23.08 26.58
C THR A 408 12.97 22.32 27.87
N ALA A 409 14.18 22.48 28.44
CA ALA A 409 14.57 21.80 29.68
C ALA A 409 13.68 22.19 30.87
N TYR A 410 13.38 23.49 31.03
CA TYR A 410 12.48 23.94 32.10
C TYR A 410 11.03 23.52 31.83
N HIS A 411 10.59 23.55 30.61
CA HIS A 411 9.26 23.08 30.19
C HIS A 411 9.05 21.59 30.58
N GLU A 412 9.95 20.72 30.16
CA GLU A 412 9.87 19.28 30.48
C GLU A 412 10.07 19.00 31.99
N ALA A 413 10.94 19.77 32.64
CA ALA A 413 11.09 19.71 34.09
C ALA A 413 9.79 20.06 34.83
N GLY A 414 9.01 21.01 34.30
CA GLY A 414 7.71 21.38 34.85
C GLY A 414 6.71 20.24 34.80
N HIS A 415 6.58 19.57 33.65
CA HIS A 415 5.74 18.37 33.51
C HIS A 415 6.17 17.25 34.49
N ALA A 416 7.47 17.00 34.56
CA ALA A 416 8.02 15.96 35.43
C ALA A 416 7.79 16.26 36.91
N LEU A 417 8.05 17.49 37.37
CA LEU A 417 7.85 17.89 38.77
C LEU A 417 6.38 17.78 39.17
N VAL A 418 5.47 18.35 38.36
CA VAL A 418 4.03 18.33 38.67
C VAL A 418 3.52 16.89 38.70
N SER A 419 3.95 16.05 37.77
CA SER A 419 3.58 14.63 37.76
C SER A 419 4.06 13.91 39.01
N PHE A 420 5.31 14.12 39.44
CA PHE A 420 5.86 13.45 40.61
C PHE A 420 5.15 13.86 41.90
N MET A 421 4.69 15.10 42.00
CA MET A 421 4.02 15.64 43.18
C MET A 421 2.52 15.31 43.26
N ARG A 422 1.93 14.74 42.20
CA ARG A 422 0.52 14.35 42.16
C ARG A 422 0.35 12.86 42.42
N GLU A 423 -0.46 12.50 43.46
CA GLU A 423 -0.67 11.11 43.89
C GLU A 423 -1.33 10.20 42.83
N HIS A 424 -2.18 10.74 41.98
CA HIS A 424 -2.94 9.97 41.02
C HIS A 424 -2.37 10.06 39.58
N SER A 425 -1.12 10.50 39.42
CA SER A 425 -0.44 10.57 38.13
C SER A 425 0.11 9.20 37.68
N ASP A 426 0.38 9.06 36.39
CA ASP A 426 1.16 7.94 35.90
C ASP A 426 2.65 8.14 36.24
N PRO A 427 3.39 7.05 36.54
CA PRO A 427 4.81 7.14 36.84
C PRO A 427 5.59 7.64 35.61
N ILE A 428 6.55 8.51 35.85
CA ILE A 428 7.50 8.97 34.83
C ILE A 428 8.37 7.78 34.41
N HIS A 429 8.64 7.67 33.12
CA HIS A 429 9.63 6.74 32.59
C HIS A 429 10.97 7.45 32.37
N LYS A 430 10.94 8.55 31.62
CA LYS A 430 12.11 9.39 31.36
C LYS A 430 11.67 10.77 30.88
N VAL A 431 12.59 11.72 31.00
CA VAL A 431 12.46 13.08 30.48
C VAL A 431 13.61 13.35 29.52
N THR A 432 13.35 13.91 28.36
CA THR A 432 14.39 14.17 27.36
C THR A 432 14.16 15.51 26.63
N ILE A 433 15.24 16.20 26.33
CA ILE A 433 15.24 17.43 25.52
C ILE A 433 15.83 17.18 24.12
N ILE A 434 16.02 15.91 23.74
CA ILE A 434 16.46 15.55 22.38
C ILE A 434 15.27 15.68 21.43
N PRO A 435 15.37 16.54 20.38
CA PRO A 435 14.26 16.75 19.46
C PRO A 435 13.89 15.47 18.70
N ARG A 436 12.59 15.11 18.72
CA ARG A 436 12.05 13.95 18.02
C ARG A 436 10.74 14.31 17.32
N GLY A 437 10.57 13.90 16.08
CA GLY A 437 9.35 14.19 15.34
C GLY A 437 9.03 15.68 15.27
N MET A 438 7.95 16.14 15.90
CA MET A 438 7.56 17.56 16.01
C MET A 438 7.85 18.18 17.38
N ALA A 439 8.21 17.37 18.36
CA ALA A 439 8.50 17.82 19.72
C ALA A 439 9.99 18.18 19.88
N LEU A 440 10.27 19.23 20.64
CA LEU A 440 11.62 19.67 21.01
C LEU A 440 12.13 18.92 22.25
N GLY A 441 11.24 18.53 23.15
CA GLY A 441 11.46 17.68 24.30
C GLY A 441 10.24 16.79 24.54
N VAL A 442 10.33 15.82 25.41
CA VAL A 442 9.23 14.93 25.78
C VAL A 442 9.43 14.38 27.19
N THR A 443 8.39 14.49 28.01
CA THR A 443 8.25 13.74 29.25
C THR A 443 7.42 12.50 29.00
N VAL A 444 8.03 11.32 29.11
CA VAL A 444 7.40 10.02 28.83
C VAL A 444 6.87 9.42 30.14
N PHE A 445 5.59 9.10 30.15
CA PHE A 445 4.91 8.41 31.24
C PHE A 445 4.71 6.93 30.93
N LEU A 446 4.55 6.11 31.97
CA LEU A 446 4.17 4.69 31.89
C LEU A 446 2.73 4.52 32.40
N PRO A 447 1.71 4.77 31.58
CA PRO A 447 0.34 4.56 32.02
C PRO A 447 0.11 3.10 32.33
N GLY A 448 -0.59 2.81 33.44
CA GLY A 448 -1.10 1.48 33.72
C GLY A 448 -2.18 1.08 32.70
N ASP A 449 -2.40 -0.23 32.51
CA ASP A 449 -3.51 -0.73 31.68
C ASP A 449 -4.84 -0.49 32.44
N ARG A 450 -5.27 0.78 32.49
CA ARG A 450 -6.51 1.20 33.15
C ARG A 450 -7.62 1.29 32.10
N HIS A 451 -8.76 0.67 32.41
CA HIS A 451 -9.95 0.77 31.58
C HIS A 451 -10.89 1.90 32.02
N ASN A 452 -10.77 2.34 33.27
CA ASN A 452 -11.59 3.42 33.83
C ASN A 452 -10.67 4.49 34.45
N TYR A 453 -11.00 5.73 34.21
CA TYR A 453 -10.29 6.89 34.75
C TYR A 453 -11.14 7.56 35.82
N THR A 454 -10.54 7.80 36.99
CA THR A 454 -11.19 8.56 38.06
C THR A 454 -11.08 10.06 37.80
N ARG A 455 -11.91 10.83 38.47
CA ARG A 455 -11.87 12.28 38.37
C ARG A 455 -10.52 12.85 38.81
N GLU A 456 -10.00 12.34 39.94
CA GLU A 456 -8.72 12.76 40.53
C GLU A 456 -7.55 12.52 39.54
N TYR A 457 -7.58 11.39 38.83
CA TYR A 457 -6.60 11.08 37.79
C TYR A 457 -6.67 12.07 36.61
N LEU A 458 -7.88 12.44 36.17
CA LEU A 458 -8.05 13.40 35.07
C LEU A 458 -7.65 14.80 35.50
N GLU A 459 -7.98 15.22 36.73
CA GLU A 459 -7.54 16.51 37.30
C GLU A 459 -6.01 16.56 37.48
N ALA A 460 -5.35 15.44 37.83
CA ALA A 460 -3.90 15.37 37.86
C ALA A 460 -3.29 15.56 36.46
N ASN A 461 -3.85 14.91 35.44
CA ASN A 461 -3.39 15.07 34.06
C ASN A 461 -3.58 16.50 33.53
N LEU A 462 -4.67 17.18 33.90
CA LEU A 462 -4.84 18.60 33.59
C LEU A 462 -3.72 19.45 34.22
N ALA A 463 -3.39 19.22 35.49
CA ALA A 463 -2.32 19.97 36.15
C ALA A 463 -0.94 19.70 35.54
N ILE A 464 -0.66 18.42 35.16
CA ILE A 464 0.58 18.03 34.50
C ILE A 464 0.73 18.75 33.15
N ALA A 465 -0.33 18.85 32.36
CA ALA A 465 -0.31 19.53 31.07
C ALA A 465 0.07 21.02 31.21
N TYR A 466 -0.30 21.66 32.30
CA TYR A 466 0.10 23.05 32.57
C TYR A 466 1.50 23.21 33.20
N GLY A 467 2.13 22.11 33.64
CA GLY A 467 3.44 22.13 34.29
C GLY A 467 4.51 22.82 33.47
N GLY A 468 4.63 22.50 32.18
CA GLY A 468 5.61 23.12 31.28
C GLY A 468 5.38 24.62 31.11
N ARG A 469 4.12 25.03 30.88
CA ARG A 469 3.74 26.43 30.73
C ARG A 469 4.06 27.27 31.95
N VAL A 470 3.72 26.77 33.13
CA VAL A 470 3.98 27.41 34.41
C VAL A 470 5.48 27.56 34.67
N ALA A 471 6.26 26.52 34.32
CA ALA A 471 7.72 26.59 34.44
C ALA A 471 8.34 27.66 33.56
N GLU A 472 7.88 27.83 32.31
CA GLU A 472 8.31 28.91 31.43
C GLU A 472 8.01 30.31 32.04
N GLU A 473 6.84 30.49 32.61
CA GLU A 473 6.41 31.77 33.22
C GLU A 473 7.23 32.14 34.47
N ILE A 474 7.40 31.20 35.40
CA ILE A 474 8.07 31.47 36.69
C ILE A 474 9.58 31.64 36.50
N PHE A 475 10.25 30.75 35.75
CA PHE A 475 11.72 30.73 35.71
C PHE A 475 12.33 31.48 34.53
N LEU A 476 11.58 31.67 33.45
CA LEU A 476 12.10 32.30 32.24
C LEU A 476 11.40 33.62 31.95
N ASN A 477 10.32 33.93 32.67
CA ASN A 477 9.48 35.14 32.48
C ASN A 477 9.05 35.34 31.02
N GLN A 478 8.79 34.23 30.34
CA GLN A 478 8.36 34.23 28.92
C GLN A 478 7.35 33.13 28.67
N MET A 479 6.64 33.26 27.55
CA MET A 479 5.63 32.34 27.12
C MET A 479 5.98 31.87 25.72
N SER A 480 6.21 30.56 25.53
CA SER A 480 6.51 30.02 24.22
C SER A 480 5.27 29.38 23.55
N THR A 481 5.36 29.16 22.25
CA THR A 481 4.37 28.41 21.50
C THR A 481 4.47 26.89 21.74
N GLY A 482 5.54 26.44 22.43
CA GLY A 482 5.78 25.03 22.77
C GLY A 482 4.64 24.42 23.58
N ALA A 483 4.09 25.20 24.54
CA ALA A 483 2.96 24.77 25.35
C ALA A 483 1.61 24.69 24.59
N GLY A 484 1.56 25.00 23.28
CA GLY A 484 0.30 25.05 22.53
C GLY A 484 -0.43 23.71 22.48
N SER A 485 0.29 22.62 22.26
CA SER A 485 -0.27 21.26 22.23
C SER A 485 -0.79 20.79 23.58
N ASP A 486 -0.11 21.17 24.66
CA ASP A 486 -0.50 20.82 26.03
C ASP A 486 -1.78 21.53 26.44
N ILE A 487 -1.88 22.82 26.09
CA ILE A 487 -3.08 23.63 26.33
C ILE A 487 -4.26 23.11 25.54
N GLU A 488 -4.08 22.72 24.27
CA GLU A 488 -5.13 22.13 23.44
C GLU A 488 -5.61 20.81 24.06
N SER A 489 -4.67 19.91 24.40
CA SER A 489 -4.97 18.62 25.03
C SER A 489 -5.68 18.76 26.36
N ALA A 490 -5.25 19.71 27.22
CA ALA A 490 -5.89 20.02 28.49
C ALA A 490 -7.31 20.55 28.29
N THR A 491 -7.50 21.45 27.32
CA THR A 491 -8.83 22.00 27.02
C THR A 491 -9.79 20.94 26.53
N ASP A 492 -9.34 20.05 25.66
CA ASP A 492 -10.15 18.92 25.18
C ASP A 492 -10.48 17.92 26.28
N LEU A 493 -9.51 17.65 27.19
CA LEU A 493 -9.74 16.79 28.35
C LEU A 493 -10.79 17.40 29.28
N ALA A 494 -10.66 18.69 29.62
CA ALA A 494 -11.62 19.40 30.48
C ALA A 494 -13.03 19.42 29.86
N ARG A 495 -13.12 19.63 28.53
CA ARG A 495 -14.39 19.59 27.81
C ARG A 495 -15.02 18.19 27.87
N ARG A 496 -14.25 17.12 27.69
CA ARG A 496 -14.75 15.73 27.84
C ARG A 496 -15.21 15.43 29.25
N MET A 497 -14.48 15.91 30.28
CA MET A 497 -14.91 15.77 31.67
C MET A 497 -16.27 16.40 31.95
N VAL A 498 -16.54 17.58 31.38
CA VAL A 498 -17.82 18.28 31.53
C VAL A 498 -18.91 17.66 30.68
N CYS A 499 -18.65 17.43 29.37
CA CYS A 499 -19.69 17.11 28.40
C CYS A 499 -19.94 15.60 28.24
N GLU A 500 -18.91 14.77 28.39
CA GLU A 500 -19.04 13.31 28.13
C GLU A 500 -19.12 12.50 29.41
N TYR A 501 -18.30 12.85 30.43
CA TYR A 501 -18.17 12.03 31.65
C TYR A 501 -19.05 12.51 32.82
N GLY A 502 -19.67 13.71 32.69
CA GLY A 502 -20.49 14.26 33.76
C GLY A 502 -19.73 14.52 35.08
N MET A 503 -18.39 14.80 34.98
CA MET A 503 -17.50 15.02 36.12
C MET A 503 -17.36 16.50 36.46
N SER A 504 -18.45 17.26 36.37
CA SER A 504 -18.50 18.69 36.66
C SER A 504 -19.59 19.02 37.69
N ARG A 505 -19.67 20.29 38.09
CA ARG A 505 -20.73 20.76 38.99
C ARG A 505 -22.11 20.80 38.31
N LEU A 506 -22.17 20.65 37.01
CA LEU A 506 -23.45 20.54 36.26
C LEU A 506 -24.15 19.19 36.49
N GLY A 507 -23.50 18.27 37.18
CA GLY A 507 -24.04 16.94 37.52
C GLY A 507 -23.75 15.86 36.46
N PRO A 508 -24.27 14.66 36.66
CA PRO A 508 -24.03 13.50 35.78
C PRO A 508 -24.90 13.58 34.53
N LEU A 509 -24.67 14.59 33.72
CA LEU A 509 -25.34 14.82 32.44
C LEU A 509 -24.34 14.81 31.31
N THR A 510 -24.79 14.33 30.13
CA THR A 510 -24.01 14.43 28.89
C THR A 510 -24.56 15.55 28.02
N PHE A 511 -23.69 16.38 27.46
CA PHE A 511 -24.05 17.50 26.60
C PHE A 511 -23.45 17.29 25.21
N GLY A 512 -24.29 17.43 24.18
CA GLY A 512 -23.88 17.21 22.80
C GLY A 512 -23.77 15.73 22.46
N LYS A 513 -24.83 15.16 21.88
CA LYS A 513 -24.72 13.84 21.26
C LYS A 513 -23.75 13.97 20.10
N LYS A 514 -22.74 13.11 20.04
CA LYS A 514 -21.96 12.88 18.82
C LYS A 514 -22.89 12.26 17.78
N GLU A 515 -23.64 13.06 17.02
CA GLU A 515 -24.14 12.62 15.73
C GLU A 515 -22.93 12.52 14.79
N GLU A 516 -22.35 11.34 14.72
CA GLU A 516 -21.31 10.98 13.74
C GLU A 516 -21.89 10.86 12.32
N GLN A 517 -22.90 11.64 11.97
CA GLN A 517 -23.37 11.74 10.60
C GLN A 517 -22.56 12.82 9.88
N ILE A 518 -21.45 12.39 9.31
CA ILE A 518 -20.71 13.20 8.32
C ILE A 518 -21.58 13.28 7.05
N PHE A 519 -22.53 14.18 7.01
CA PHE A 519 -23.18 14.62 5.79
C PHE A 519 -22.27 15.62 5.07
N LEU A 520 -21.42 15.13 4.18
CA LEU A 520 -20.71 15.96 3.21
C LEU A 520 -21.74 16.60 2.26
N GLY A 521 -22.03 17.89 2.45
CA GLY A 521 -22.74 18.66 1.45
C GLY A 521 -23.93 19.54 1.88
N ARG A 522 -24.27 19.61 3.17
CA ARG A 522 -25.12 20.68 3.69
C ARG A 522 -24.35 21.42 4.78
N GLU A 523 -24.42 22.74 4.78
CA GLU A 523 -24.06 23.54 5.94
C GLU A 523 -24.73 22.90 7.16
N ILE A 524 -23.90 22.30 8.02
CA ILE A 524 -24.34 21.73 9.26
C ILE A 524 -24.65 22.94 10.14
N ALA A 525 -25.90 23.36 10.17
CA ALA A 525 -26.38 24.02 11.36
C ALA A 525 -26.13 22.99 12.48
N GLN A 526 -25.07 23.17 13.26
CA GLN A 526 -24.83 22.40 14.48
C GLN A 526 -26.07 22.64 15.34
N HIS A 527 -27.03 21.72 15.32
CA HIS A 527 -28.09 21.69 16.31
C HIS A 527 -27.40 21.39 17.63
N ARG A 528 -27.15 22.47 18.40
CA ARG A 528 -26.77 22.33 19.79
C ARG A 528 -27.98 21.75 20.53
N ASP A 529 -27.83 20.55 21.08
CA ASP A 529 -28.88 19.87 21.85
C ASP A 529 -29.15 20.53 23.22
N PHE A 530 -28.57 21.71 23.47
CA PHE A 530 -28.68 22.45 24.72
C PHE A 530 -28.81 23.97 24.48
N SER A 531 -29.42 24.65 25.45
CA SER A 531 -29.67 26.08 25.39
C SER A 531 -28.37 26.92 25.44
N GLU A 532 -28.41 28.19 24.99
CA GLU A 532 -27.27 29.11 25.10
C GLU A 532 -26.85 29.32 26.57
N GLU A 533 -27.78 29.27 27.53
CA GLU A 533 -27.46 29.33 28.95
C GLU A 533 -26.66 28.11 29.41
N THR A 534 -27.01 26.93 28.98
CA THR A 534 -26.26 25.68 29.25
C THR A 534 -24.87 25.74 28.58
N ALA A 535 -24.77 26.27 27.36
CA ALA A 535 -23.48 26.47 26.69
C ALA A 535 -22.54 27.35 27.52
N ARG A 536 -23.07 28.47 28.04
CA ARG A 536 -22.32 29.37 28.91
C ARG A 536 -21.86 28.69 30.20
N GLN A 537 -22.73 27.87 30.82
CA GLN A 537 -22.38 27.11 32.01
C GLN A 537 -21.31 26.05 31.73
N ILE A 538 -21.34 25.36 30.57
CA ILE A 538 -20.29 24.46 30.12
C ILE A 538 -18.94 25.20 30.00
N ASP A 539 -18.93 26.35 29.32
CA ASP A 539 -17.70 27.16 29.15
C ASP A 539 -17.15 27.61 30.50
N LEU A 540 -18.00 28.01 31.44
CA LEU A 540 -17.59 28.40 32.80
C LEU A 540 -16.99 27.19 33.57
N GLU A 541 -17.58 26.01 33.47
CA GLU A 541 -17.05 24.81 34.15
C GLU A 541 -15.75 24.34 33.53
N VAL A 542 -15.62 24.34 32.20
CA VAL A 542 -14.35 24.03 31.51
C VAL A 542 -13.26 24.98 31.97
N ARG A 543 -13.56 26.30 31.96
CA ARG A 543 -12.62 27.29 32.43
C ARG A 543 -12.22 27.10 33.89
N ARG A 544 -13.18 26.81 34.77
CA ARG A 544 -12.92 26.54 36.18
C ARG A 544 -11.95 25.35 36.38
N LEU A 545 -12.19 24.23 35.69
CA LEU A 545 -11.29 23.07 35.76
C LEU A 545 -9.87 23.41 35.29
N ILE A 546 -9.75 24.18 34.23
CA ILE A 546 -8.47 24.65 33.70
C ILE A 546 -7.77 25.59 34.72
N ASP A 547 -8.50 26.61 35.26
CA ASP A 547 -7.95 27.54 36.22
C ASP A 547 -7.50 26.83 37.52
N GLU A 548 -8.27 25.88 38.03
CA GLU A 548 -7.89 25.05 39.20
C GLU A 548 -6.65 24.20 38.90
N ALA A 549 -6.55 23.58 37.73
CA ALA A 549 -5.40 22.78 37.31
C ALA A 549 -4.13 23.67 37.17
N TYR A 550 -4.27 24.83 36.52
CA TYR A 550 -3.19 25.80 36.37
C TYR A 550 -2.68 26.33 37.74
N GLN A 551 -3.58 26.75 38.65
CA GLN A 551 -3.21 27.18 39.98
C GLN A 551 -2.52 26.09 40.79
N SER A 552 -2.97 24.85 40.65
CA SER A 552 -2.34 23.69 41.29
C SER A 552 -0.92 23.48 40.76
N ALA A 553 -0.72 23.50 39.44
CA ALA A 553 0.61 23.39 38.84
C ALA A 553 1.51 24.55 39.29
N HIS A 554 0.99 25.78 39.31
CA HIS A 554 1.73 26.97 39.77
C HIS A 554 2.21 26.84 41.22
N SER A 555 1.32 26.43 42.11
CA SER A 555 1.69 26.23 43.52
C SER A 555 2.76 25.17 43.73
N ILE A 556 2.68 24.04 42.95
CA ILE A 556 3.67 22.98 43.02
C ILE A 556 5.04 23.46 42.52
N VAL A 557 5.06 24.12 41.36
CA VAL A 557 6.30 24.58 40.72
C VAL A 557 6.98 25.66 41.54
N GLU A 558 6.21 26.62 42.07
CA GLU A 558 6.72 27.71 42.94
C GLU A 558 7.28 27.18 44.26
N SER A 559 6.58 26.23 44.92
CA SER A 559 7.03 25.66 46.20
C SER A 559 8.25 24.76 46.07
N HIS A 560 8.57 24.27 44.88
CA HIS A 560 9.71 23.37 44.62
C HIS A 560 10.72 23.98 43.63
N ALA A 561 10.94 25.29 43.69
CA ALA A 561 11.83 26.02 42.77
C ALA A 561 13.26 25.41 42.71
N ASP A 562 13.81 25.00 43.85
CA ASP A 562 15.14 24.36 43.91
C ASP A 562 15.19 23.05 43.16
N ALA A 563 14.13 22.24 43.23
CA ALA A 563 14.02 20.98 42.47
C ALA A 563 13.93 21.27 40.96
N MET A 564 13.17 22.29 40.57
CA MET A 564 13.08 22.71 39.17
C MET A 564 14.45 23.10 38.59
N HIS A 565 15.25 23.88 39.35
CA HIS A 565 16.60 24.23 38.90
C HIS A 565 17.52 22.99 38.76
N ARG A 566 17.44 22.03 39.71
CA ARG A 566 18.24 20.81 39.62
C ARG A 566 17.85 19.96 38.43
N ILE A 567 16.54 19.76 38.19
CA ILE A 567 16.04 18.97 37.03
C ILE A 567 16.44 19.69 35.73
N GLY A 568 16.19 21.00 35.61
CA GLY A 568 16.53 21.78 34.41
C GLY A 568 18.04 21.72 34.11
N ALA A 569 18.90 21.89 35.12
CA ALA A 569 20.35 21.78 34.96
C ALA A 569 20.79 20.40 34.54
N ALA A 570 20.23 19.35 35.14
CA ALA A 570 20.52 17.95 34.77
C ALA A 570 20.08 17.63 33.33
N LEU A 571 18.94 18.15 32.88
CA LEU A 571 18.49 18.01 31.48
C LEU A 571 19.41 18.72 30.49
N LEU A 572 19.91 19.92 30.84
CA LEU A 572 20.86 20.63 29.98
C LEU A 572 22.22 19.92 29.88
N GLU A 573 22.65 19.21 30.93
CA GLU A 573 23.92 18.48 30.97
C GLU A 573 23.80 17.10 30.33
N ARG A 574 22.72 16.32 30.64
CA ARG A 574 22.57 14.90 30.27
C ARG A 574 21.67 14.68 29.07
N GLU A 575 20.91 15.68 28.64
CA GLU A 575 19.88 15.66 27.59
C GLU A 575 18.74 14.65 27.84
N THR A 576 18.94 13.63 28.67
CA THR A 576 17.93 12.64 29.04
C THR A 576 18.19 12.17 30.48
N ILE A 577 17.14 12.14 31.29
CA ILE A 577 17.15 11.62 32.66
C ILE A 577 16.03 10.60 32.85
N ASP A 578 16.27 9.56 33.63
CA ASP A 578 15.28 8.53 33.95
C ASP A 578 14.44 8.88 35.20
N ALA A 579 13.43 8.05 35.48
CA ALA A 579 12.52 8.25 36.60
C ALA A 579 13.24 8.30 37.97
N GLU A 580 14.27 7.48 38.11
CA GLU A 580 15.05 7.39 39.36
C GLU A 580 15.91 8.64 39.55
N GLU A 581 16.53 9.12 38.47
CA GLU A 581 17.28 10.36 38.46
C GLU A 581 16.38 11.57 38.75
N VAL A 582 15.16 11.61 38.20
CA VAL A 582 14.16 12.65 38.51
C VAL A 582 13.83 12.64 40.01
N ARG A 583 13.61 11.46 40.59
CA ARG A 583 13.33 11.31 42.02
C ARG A 583 14.49 11.84 42.86
N MET A 584 15.73 11.38 42.59
CA MET A 584 16.93 11.84 43.30
C MET A 584 17.08 13.36 43.26
N LEU A 585 16.85 13.98 42.10
CA LEU A 585 16.91 15.43 41.94
C LEU A 585 15.84 16.17 42.77
N ILE A 586 14.62 15.63 42.83
CA ILE A 586 13.56 16.20 43.66
C ILE A 586 13.91 16.10 45.14
N GLU A 587 14.45 14.96 45.60
CA GLU A 587 14.89 14.72 46.98
C GLU A 587 16.19 15.47 47.31
N GLY A 588 16.85 16.14 46.37
CA GLY A 588 18.09 16.88 46.57
C GLY A 588 19.35 16.03 46.66
N GLN A 589 19.32 14.85 46.09
CA GLN A 589 20.48 13.93 46.04
C GLN A 589 21.33 14.24 44.78
N GLU A 590 22.63 13.96 44.86
CA GLU A 590 23.52 14.06 43.71
C GLU A 590 23.33 12.88 42.76
N LEU A 591 23.33 13.16 41.46
CA LEU A 591 23.22 12.11 40.44
C LEU A 591 24.51 11.29 40.32
N PRO A 592 24.41 9.98 40.06
CA PRO A 592 25.58 9.16 39.77
C PRO A 592 26.26 9.66 38.47
N PRO A 593 27.60 9.47 38.37
CA PRO A 593 28.32 9.87 37.14
C PRO A 593 27.70 9.19 35.91
N MET A 594 27.66 9.93 34.77
CA MET A 594 27.12 9.40 33.51
C MET A 594 27.75 8.04 33.17
N ARG A 595 26.94 7.00 33.05
CA ARG A 595 27.41 5.72 32.56
C ARG A 595 27.83 5.88 31.10
N SER A 596 29.13 5.76 30.81
CA SER A 596 29.59 5.74 29.41
C SER A 596 28.99 4.52 28.73
N VAL A 597 28.06 4.73 27.80
CA VAL A 597 27.35 3.68 27.01
C VAL A 597 28.31 2.88 26.10
N LEU A 598 29.64 3.17 26.17
CA LEU A 598 30.69 2.55 25.35
C LEU A 598 31.48 1.43 26.07
N ALA A 599 31.10 1.03 27.29
CA ALA A 599 31.74 -0.12 27.92
C ALA A 599 31.04 -1.42 27.46
N SER A 600 31.56 -2.00 26.38
CA SER A 600 31.40 -3.45 26.14
C SER A 600 31.81 -4.21 27.40
N PRO A 601 31.11 -5.28 27.83
CA PRO A 601 31.63 -6.16 28.86
C PRO A 601 32.94 -6.73 28.31
N SER A 602 34.06 -6.25 28.90
CA SER A 602 35.37 -6.78 28.61
C SER A 602 35.42 -8.23 29.09
N ASP A 603 35.79 -9.14 28.18
CA ASP A 603 36.35 -10.43 28.49
C ASP A 603 37.29 -10.33 29.72
N THR A 604 36.89 -10.84 30.85
CA THR A 604 37.79 -11.16 31.96
C THR A 604 38.52 -12.46 31.61
N GLY A 605 39.64 -12.32 30.96
CA GLY A 605 40.54 -13.42 30.62
C GLY A 605 42.00 -12.92 30.46
N SER A 606 42.76 -12.99 31.58
CA SER A 606 44.22 -13.13 31.70
C SER A 606 45.19 -12.29 30.86
N GLY A 607 45.89 -11.42 31.53
CA GLY A 607 47.35 -11.32 31.53
C GLY A 607 48.05 -10.88 30.24
N GLY A 608 48.62 -9.68 30.26
CA GLY A 608 49.64 -9.31 29.28
C GLY A 608 49.79 -7.81 29.10
N VAL A 609 50.67 -7.20 29.88
CA VAL A 609 51.16 -5.82 29.68
C VAL A 609 51.84 -5.74 28.33
N GLN A 610 51.34 -4.96 27.42
CA GLN A 610 52.10 -4.50 26.25
C GLN A 610 51.99 -2.99 26.06
N GLN A 611 53.14 -2.36 25.95
CA GLN A 611 53.42 -0.95 25.81
C GLN A 611 52.71 -0.31 24.62
N VAL A 612 52.13 0.85 24.84
CA VAL A 612 51.58 1.73 23.82
C VAL A 612 52.70 2.41 23.05
N LEU A 613 52.88 2.07 21.78
CA LEU A 613 53.66 2.82 20.80
C LEU A 613 52.78 3.93 20.20
N LYS A 614 53.29 5.17 20.26
CA LYS A 614 52.70 6.36 19.59
C LYS A 614 52.70 6.15 18.06
N PRO A 615 51.63 6.52 17.35
CA PRO A 615 51.66 6.57 15.89
C PRO A 615 52.36 7.83 15.39
N GLU A 616 53.37 7.65 14.55
CA GLU A 616 54.00 8.70 13.73
C GLU A 616 53.05 9.20 12.65
N ALA A 617 53.07 10.51 12.44
CA ALA A 617 52.35 11.20 11.39
C ALA A 617 52.91 10.81 10.00
N ARG A 618 52.08 10.18 9.16
CA ARG A 618 52.39 10.03 7.72
C ARG A 618 51.61 11.08 6.94
N GLY A 619 52.38 11.84 6.14
CA GLY A 619 51.92 12.90 5.25
C GLY A 619 50.92 12.42 4.21
N GLY A 620 49.88 13.21 3.96
CA GLY A 620 48.91 13.00 2.90
C GLY A 620 49.44 13.45 1.54
N PRO A 621 48.95 12.86 0.44
CA PRO A 621 49.32 13.29 -0.91
C PRO A 621 48.57 14.57 -1.29
N SER A 622 49.34 15.51 -1.86
CA SER A 622 48.90 16.77 -2.46
C SER A 622 48.11 16.51 -3.75
N PHE A 623 46.93 17.14 -3.88
CA PHE A 623 46.20 17.22 -5.15
C PHE A 623 46.60 18.52 -5.89
N PRO A 624 46.75 18.52 -7.22
CA PRO A 624 47.04 19.71 -8.01
C PRO A 624 45.75 20.54 -8.22
N GLU A 625 45.92 21.86 -8.09
CA GLU A 625 44.94 22.88 -8.48
C GLU A 625 44.75 22.93 -10.00
N GLY A 626 43.52 23.21 -10.41
CA GLY A 626 43.25 23.95 -11.62
C GLY A 626 42.41 23.29 -12.67
N SER A 627 41.12 23.69 -12.74
CA SER A 627 40.52 24.15 -14.01
C SER A 627 39.06 24.63 -13.80
N PRO A 628 38.58 25.59 -14.61
CA PRO A 628 37.46 26.46 -14.29
C PRO A 628 36.10 25.94 -14.72
N SER A 629 35.09 26.44 -14.03
CA SER A 629 33.67 26.27 -14.29
C SER A 629 33.25 26.93 -15.62
N PRO A 630 32.32 26.36 -16.38
CA PRO A 630 31.49 27.14 -17.33
C PRO A 630 30.09 27.42 -16.78
N ALA A 631 29.58 28.51 -17.26
CA ALA A 631 28.37 29.25 -16.91
C ALA A 631 27.04 28.49 -16.89
#